data_369329b71eede7f4d847459f7f5f74bd
#
_entry.id   369329b71eede7f4d847459f7f5f74bd
#
_cell.length_a   1.000
_cell.length_b   1.000
_cell.length_c   1.000
_cell.angle_alpha   90.00
_cell.angle_beta   90.00
_cell.angle_gamma   90.00
#
_symmetry.space_group_name_H-M   'P 1'
#
loop_
_entity.id
_entity.type
_entity.pdbx_description
1 polymer ?
#
loop_
_entity_poly.entity_id
_entity_poly.type
_entity_poly.pdbx_seq_one_letter_code
_entity_poly.pdbx_strand_id
1 'polypeptide(L)'
;MHKFTTLASGVALAIASSGAFAAGTATPRVDQREANQQARIDAGVASGPLTARETNRLDKQQARIASVEAKDKADGTVTAKERRQLHRMQNHASKNIYVQKHDPQVAPKP
;
A
#
# COMPACT_ATOMS: atom_id res chain seq x y z
N MET A 1 -32.10 8.95 22.15
CA MET A 1 -31.96 8.62 21.88
C MET A 1 -31.50 8.12 20.93
N HIS A 2 -30.89 7.98 20.62
CA HIS A 2 -30.49 7.52 19.71
C HIS A 2 -29.97 6.42 19.52
N LYS A 3 -30.06 5.95 19.11
CA LYS A 3 -29.70 4.94 18.85
C LYS A 3 -29.02 4.70 17.84
N PHE A 4 -28.15 4.42 17.78
CA PHE A 4 -27.44 4.17 16.87
C PHE A 4 -27.26 2.95 16.52
N THR A 5 -27.44 2.43 16.00
CA THR A 5 -27.49 1.45 15.32
C THR A 5 -26.49 1.26 14.57
N THR A 6 -25.74 0.90 14.78
CA THR A 6 -24.83 0.56 14.27
C THR A 6 -24.78 -0.51 13.57
N LEU A 7 -24.66 -0.78 12.90
CA LEU A 7 -24.58 -1.62 12.14
C LEU A 7 -23.58 -2.10 11.75
N ALA A 8 -23.15 -2.50 11.94
CA ALA A 8 -22.31 -3.14 11.73
C ALA A 8 -22.14 -3.81 10.69
N SER A 9 -22.16 -4.12 10.27
CA SER A 9 -22.07 -4.75 9.38
C SER A 9 -21.18 -5.33 8.90
N GLY A 10 -20.85 -5.77 9.04
CA GLY A 10 -20.05 -6.29 8.65
C GLY A 10 -19.81 -6.97 7.69
N VAL A 11 -19.51 -7.32 7.41
CA VAL A 11 -19.20 -7.92 6.67
C VAL A 11 -18.61 -8.64 5.99
N ALA A 12 -18.43 -8.86 5.83
CA ALA A 12 -17.92 -9.48 5.28
C ALA A 12 -17.41 -10.25 4.67
N LEU A 13 -17.26 -10.67 4.56
CA LEU A 13 -16.80 -11.39 4.18
C LEU A 13 -16.37 -12.10 3.35
N ALA A 14 -16.37 -12.24 3.11
CA ALA A 14 -16.01 -12.82 2.45
C ALA A 14 -15.52 -13.59 1.93
N ILE A 15 -15.35 -13.96 1.92
CA ILE A 15 -14.89 -14.60 1.49
C ILE A 15 -14.30 -15.36 0.83
N ALA A 16 -14.09 -15.49 0.73
CA ALA A 16 -13.46 -16.04 0.34
C ALA A 16 -13.22 -17.04 -0.32
N SER A 17 -13.27 -17.51 -0.09
CA SER A 17 -13.20 -18.51 -0.65
C SER A 17 -12.64 -18.72 -1.74
N SER A 18 -12.79 -18.51 -2.24
CA SER A 18 -12.39 -18.67 -3.38
C SER A 18 -11.18 -18.86 -3.52
N GLY A 19 -10.70 -18.83 -2.81
CA GLY A 19 -9.50 -18.98 -2.97
C GLY A 19 -9.01 -19.84 -3.89
N ALA A 20 -9.54 -20.63 -4.10
CA ALA A 20 -9.02 -21.55 -4.89
C ALA A 20 -8.28 -21.04 -5.97
N PHE A 21 -8.71 -20.40 -6.72
CA PHE A 21 -8.04 -20.06 -7.74
C PHE A 21 -7.56 -18.86 -7.74
N ALA A 22 -7.68 -18.37 -6.92
CA ALA A 22 -7.18 -17.21 -6.98
C ALA A 22 -5.78 -17.15 -7.29
N ALA A 23 -5.17 -18.14 -7.36
CA ALA A 23 -3.79 -18.10 -7.67
C ALA A 23 -3.49 -17.21 -8.84
N GLY A 24 -4.37 -17.05 -9.76
CA GLY A 24 -4.08 -16.27 -10.93
C GLY A 24 -3.88 -14.80 -10.64
N THR A 25 -4.63 -14.25 -9.71
CA THR A 25 -4.58 -12.83 -9.45
C THR A 25 -4.17 -12.47 -8.04
N ALA A 26 -4.08 -13.43 -7.14
CA ALA A 26 -3.74 -13.10 -5.76
C ALA A 26 -2.30 -12.62 -5.65
N THR A 27 -2.10 -11.54 -4.93
CA THR A 27 -0.76 -11.00 -4.69
C THR A 27 -0.60 -10.72 -3.22
N PRO A 28 -0.68 -11.74 -2.36
CA PRO A 28 -0.70 -11.48 -0.92
C PRO A 28 0.56 -10.83 -0.38
N ARG A 29 1.71 -11.14 -0.93
CA ARG A 29 2.92 -10.49 -0.48
C ARG A 29 2.99 -9.05 -0.92
N VAL A 30 2.53 -8.78 -2.13
CA VAL A 30 2.47 -7.42 -2.63
C VAL A 30 1.53 -6.60 -1.75
N ASP A 31 0.37 -7.17 -1.46
CA ASP A 31 -0.63 -6.49 -0.64
C ASP A 31 -0.10 -6.22 0.76
N GLN A 32 0.59 -7.19 1.34
CA GLN A 32 1.15 -7.01 2.67
C GLN A 32 2.21 -5.91 2.68
N ARG A 33 3.03 -5.90 1.66
CA ARG A 33 4.06 -4.86 1.57
C ARG A 33 3.46 -3.49 1.36
N GLU A 34 2.38 -3.40 0.60
CA GLU A 34 1.69 -2.13 0.42
C GLU A 34 1.20 -1.61 1.76
N ALA A 35 0.59 -2.48 2.54
CA ALA A 35 0.10 -2.07 3.85
C ALA A 35 1.25 -1.65 4.77
N ASN A 36 2.33 -2.40 4.76
CA ASN A 36 3.48 -2.07 5.58
C ASN A 36 4.12 -0.76 5.17
N GLN A 37 4.21 -0.53 3.87
CA GLN A 37 4.81 0.70 3.39
C GLN A 37 3.94 1.90 3.70
N GLN A 38 2.63 1.75 3.57
CA GLN A 38 1.73 2.85 3.92
C GLN A 38 1.83 3.15 5.43
N ALA A 39 1.92 2.12 6.24
CA ALA A 39 2.09 2.33 7.68
C ALA A 39 3.38 3.08 8.00
N ARG A 40 4.44 2.78 7.27
CA ARG A 40 5.71 3.47 7.47
C ARG A 40 5.61 4.94 7.08
N ILE A 41 4.92 5.23 5.99
CA ILE A 41 4.71 6.60 5.56
C ILE A 41 3.89 7.34 6.62
N ASP A 42 2.81 6.72 7.05
CA ASP A 42 1.94 7.35 8.05
C ASP A 42 2.69 7.61 9.35
N ALA A 43 3.52 6.67 9.77
CA ALA A 43 4.32 6.85 10.96
C ALA A 43 5.33 7.98 10.78
N GLY A 44 5.88 8.12 9.59
CA GLY A 44 6.80 9.20 9.31
C GLY A 44 6.14 10.56 9.33
N VAL A 45 4.89 10.62 8.90
CA VAL A 45 4.14 11.86 8.99
C VAL A 45 3.87 12.20 10.46
N ALA A 46 3.40 11.22 11.21
CA ALA A 46 3.00 11.44 12.60
C ALA A 46 4.17 11.84 13.47
N SER A 47 5.35 11.25 13.21
CA SER A 47 6.51 11.55 14.06
C SER A 47 7.36 12.71 13.53
N GLY A 48 7.04 13.24 12.36
CA GLY A 48 7.65 14.45 11.86
C GLY A 48 8.79 14.37 10.88
N PRO A 49 9.41 13.22 10.60
CA PRO A 49 10.51 13.20 9.66
C PRO A 49 10.12 13.38 8.19
N LEU A 50 8.84 13.24 7.88
CA LEU A 50 8.41 13.44 6.50
C LEU A 50 7.73 14.78 6.35
N THR A 51 8.20 15.57 5.41
CA THR A 51 7.53 16.83 5.06
C THR A 51 6.28 16.51 4.23
N ALA A 52 5.41 17.50 4.09
CA ALA A 52 4.22 17.33 3.27
C ALA A 52 4.58 16.98 1.83
N ARG A 53 5.62 17.59 1.31
CA ARG A 53 6.04 17.33 -0.07
C ARG A 53 6.56 15.90 -0.22
N GLU A 54 7.36 15.46 0.74
CA GLU A 54 7.88 14.10 0.71
C GLU A 54 6.78 13.07 0.83
N THR A 55 5.83 13.33 1.74
CA THR A 55 4.69 12.46 1.90
C THR A 55 3.90 12.33 0.61
N ASN A 56 3.68 13.46 -0.06
CA ASN A 56 2.93 13.47 -1.30
C ASN A 56 3.64 12.64 -2.37
N ARG A 57 4.95 12.72 -2.45
CA ARG A 57 5.69 11.92 -3.39
C ARG A 57 5.60 10.44 -3.09
N LEU A 58 5.73 10.09 -1.82
CA LEU A 58 5.65 8.69 -1.43
C LEU A 58 4.26 8.13 -1.66
N ASP A 59 3.24 8.92 -1.35
CA ASP A 59 1.87 8.48 -1.59
C ASP A 59 1.61 8.28 -3.08
N LYS A 60 2.14 9.14 -3.91
CA LYS A 60 1.98 8.98 -5.35
C LYS A 60 2.70 7.73 -5.85
N GLN A 61 3.84 7.41 -5.26
CA GLN A 61 4.55 6.21 -5.62
C GLN A 61 3.74 4.98 -5.24
N GLN A 62 3.14 4.98 -4.04
CA GLN A 62 2.28 3.89 -3.64
C GLN A 62 1.08 3.75 -4.57
N ALA A 63 0.49 4.87 -4.95
CA ALA A 63 -0.65 4.85 -5.87
C ALA A 63 -0.26 4.28 -7.22
N ARG A 64 0.94 4.58 -7.68
CA ARG A 64 1.41 4.03 -8.96
C ARG A 64 1.56 2.51 -8.87
N ILE A 65 2.12 2.02 -7.78
CA ILE A 65 2.27 0.57 -7.59
C ILE A 65 0.91 -0.09 -7.59
N ALA A 66 -0.05 0.49 -6.86
CA ALA A 66 -1.40 -0.06 -6.81
C ALA A 66 -2.04 -0.05 -8.20
N SER A 67 -1.78 0.97 -8.97
CA SER A 67 -2.33 1.07 -10.33
C SER A 67 -1.74 -0.01 -11.24
N VAL A 68 -0.44 -0.25 -11.14
CA VAL A 68 0.19 -1.30 -11.94
C VAL A 68 -0.34 -2.67 -11.52
N GLU A 69 -0.52 -2.87 -10.23
CA GLU A 69 -1.07 -4.12 -9.73
C GLU A 69 -2.48 -4.34 -10.28
N ALA A 70 -3.31 -3.31 -10.24
CA ALA A 70 -4.68 -3.42 -10.75
C ALA A 70 -4.68 -3.75 -12.23
N LYS A 71 -3.77 -3.14 -12.97
CA LYS A 71 -3.66 -3.41 -14.40
C LYS A 71 -3.20 -4.83 -14.65
N ASP A 72 -2.24 -5.30 -13.87
CA ASP A 72 -1.75 -6.66 -14.02
C ASP A 72 -2.85 -7.68 -13.73
N LYS A 73 -3.72 -7.37 -12.77
CA LYS A 73 -4.80 -8.28 -12.42
C LYS A 73 -5.94 -8.23 -13.42
N ALA A 74 -6.01 -7.18 -14.23
CA ALA A 74 -7.17 -6.98 -15.11
C ALA A 74 -7.34 -8.06 -16.14
N ASP A 75 -6.27 -8.73 -16.54
CA ASP A 75 -6.42 -9.79 -17.52
C ASP A 75 -6.56 -11.18 -16.89
N GLY A 76 -6.79 -11.23 -15.61
CA GLY A 76 -7.12 -12.48 -14.93
C GLY A 76 -5.94 -13.29 -14.44
N THR A 77 -4.73 -12.86 -14.70
CA THR A 77 -3.55 -13.58 -14.27
C THR A 77 -2.41 -12.61 -14.04
N VAL A 78 -1.77 -12.72 -12.90
CA VAL A 78 -0.55 -11.96 -12.65
C VAL A 78 0.62 -12.90 -12.89
N THR A 79 1.37 -12.64 -13.92
CA THR A 79 2.47 -13.52 -14.31
C THR A 79 3.64 -13.40 -13.34
N ALA A 80 4.55 -14.35 -13.41
CA ALA A 80 5.77 -14.28 -12.60
C ALA A 80 6.56 -13.03 -12.90
N LYS A 81 6.59 -12.63 -14.16
CA LYS A 81 7.29 -11.43 -14.57
C LYS A 81 6.65 -10.19 -13.95
N GLU A 82 5.33 -10.15 -13.97
CA GLU A 82 4.60 -9.02 -13.37
C GLU A 82 4.80 -8.97 -11.87
N ARG A 83 4.81 -10.15 -11.21
CA ARG A 83 5.07 -10.16 -9.77
C ARG A 83 6.46 -9.65 -9.44
N ARG A 84 7.44 -10.03 -10.24
CA ARG A 84 8.80 -9.54 -10.03
C ARG A 84 8.87 -8.04 -10.24
N GLN A 85 8.14 -7.54 -11.22
CA GLN A 85 8.10 -6.10 -11.45
C GLN A 85 7.50 -5.37 -10.26
N LEU A 86 6.41 -5.88 -9.73
CA LEU A 86 5.78 -5.27 -8.57
C LEU A 86 6.72 -5.28 -7.37
N HIS A 87 7.41 -6.38 -7.16
CA HIS A 87 8.36 -6.44 -6.05
C HIS A 87 9.52 -5.45 -6.23
N ARG A 88 10.00 -5.30 -7.46
CA ARG A 88 11.04 -4.30 -7.70
C ARG A 88 10.54 -2.90 -7.42
N MET A 89 9.33 -2.60 -7.84
CA MET A 89 8.74 -1.29 -7.56
C MET A 89 8.61 -1.07 -6.06
N GLN A 90 8.21 -2.10 -5.34
CA GLN A 90 8.08 -1.99 -3.89
C GLN A 90 9.43 -1.89 -3.20
N ASN A 91 10.45 -2.58 -3.71
CA ASN A 91 11.80 -2.43 -3.16
C ASN A 91 12.27 -1.00 -3.32
N HIS A 92 11.99 -0.41 -4.47
CA HIS A 92 12.36 0.96 -4.73
C HIS A 92 11.60 1.91 -3.80
N ALA A 93 10.31 1.65 -3.65
CA ALA A 93 9.49 2.47 -2.77
C ALA A 93 9.94 2.35 -1.33
N SER A 94 10.29 1.16 -0.89
CA SER A 94 10.77 0.94 0.46
C SER A 94 12.04 1.74 0.72
N LYS A 95 12.94 1.74 -0.25
CA LYS A 95 14.16 2.51 -0.13
C LYS A 95 13.86 4.00 -0.06
N ASN A 96 12.94 4.46 -0.89
CA ASN A 96 12.59 5.87 -0.89
C ASN A 96 11.98 6.29 0.44
N ILE A 97 11.14 5.45 1.01
CA ILE A 97 10.56 5.74 2.31
C ILE A 97 11.68 5.88 3.35
N TYR A 98 12.61 4.93 3.33
CA TYR A 98 13.71 4.98 4.28
C TYR A 98 14.52 6.25 4.11
N VAL A 99 14.90 6.56 2.87
CA VAL A 99 15.74 7.71 2.60
C VAL A 99 15.04 9.00 3.02
N GLN A 100 13.76 9.14 2.68
CA GLN A 100 13.06 10.36 3.02
C GLN A 100 12.89 10.53 4.53
N LYS A 101 12.72 9.44 5.24
CA LYS A 101 12.56 9.52 6.69
C LYS A 101 13.87 9.76 7.42
N HIS A 102 14.98 9.44 6.77
CA HIS A 102 16.29 9.52 7.43
C HIS A 102 17.17 10.61 6.85
N ASP A 103 16.68 11.41 5.90
CA ASP A 103 17.51 12.46 5.38
C ASP A 103 17.50 13.62 6.38
N PRO A 104 18.41 14.57 6.21
CA PRO A 104 18.51 15.66 7.16
C PRO A 104 17.36 16.63 7.14
N GLN A 105 16.54 16.57 6.11
CA GLN A 105 15.41 17.44 6.08
C GLN A 105 14.33 16.88 6.92
N VAL A 106 13.71 17.68 7.70
CA VAL A 106 12.59 17.23 8.51
C VAL A 106 11.45 18.15 8.24
N ALA A 107 10.28 17.78 8.69
CA ALA A 107 9.12 18.62 8.50
C ALA A 107 9.42 20.00 9.07
N PRO A 108 9.01 21.04 8.38
CA PRO A 108 9.28 22.38 8.87
C PRO A 108 8.70 22.55 10.25
N LYS A 109 9.46 23.19 11.08
CA LYS A 109 8.95 23.46 12.39
C LYS A 109 7.98 24.58 12.29
N PRO A 110 6.98 24.54 13.09
CA PRO A 110 6.01 25.61 13.10
C PRO A 110 6.60 26.94 13.49
#